data_7d007e1a7c8512fc8a5640678398f594
#
_entry.id   7d007e1a7c8512fc8a5640678398f594
#
_cell.length_a   1.000
_cell.length_b   1.000
_cell.length_c   1.000
_cell.angle_alpha   90.00
_cell.angle_beta   90.00
_cell.angle_gamma   90.00
#
_symmetry.space_group_name_H-M   'P 1'
#
loop_
_entity.id
_entity.type
_entity.pdbx_description
1 polymer ?
#
loop_
_entity_poly.entity_id
_entity_poly.type
_entity_poly.pdbx_seq_one_letter_code
_entity_poly.pdbx_strand_id
1 'polypeptide(L)'
;MALSKIDTAGLAADAVDNTILDLTSNYAFTGTITGAGGYTQGTKVSPTSGTTVDFTGIPNNVKVIHILFDLVERTSSAWGIIQLGDSGGFETTGYTSSVGYPGTGNTYTANAAADTNGLKFWYYGATKHSGIATIMRFSTDQTQWIMSSRCHAADSQSYSCYSAVERTLSADLTQIRITMASGAYSSTGGDINILYTS
;
A
#
# COMPACT_ATOMS: atom_id res chain seq x y z
N MET A 1 11.37 -7.71 -50.88
CA MET A 1 12.59 -7.23 -50.24
C MET A 1 12.46 -7.51 -48.75
N ALA A 2 13.34 -8.32 -48.20
CA ALA A 2 13.39 -8.47 -46.74
C ALA A 2 13.93 -7.19 -46.14
N LEU A 3 13.20 -6.55 -45.20
CA LEU A 3 13.70 -5.44 -44.48
C LEU A 3 14.91 -5.87 -43.63
N SER A 4 16.03 -5.19 -43.81
CA SER A 4 17.23 -5.43 -43.03
C SER A 4 16.91 -5.19 -41.57
N LYS A 5 17.39 -6.08 -40.71
CA LYS A 5 17.27 -5.96 -39.25
C LYS A 5 17.98 -4.67 -38.85
N ILE A 6 17.24 -3.71 -38.28
CA ILE A 6 17.84 -2.53 -37.68
C ILE A 6 18.43 -2.98 -36.35
N ASP A 7 19.73 -2.87 -36.20
CA ASP A 7 20.42 -3.15 -34.92
C ASP A 7 20.40 -1.90 -34.01
N THR A 8 20.81 -2.08 -32.75
CA THR A 8 20.83 -1.00 -31.77
C THR A 8 21.78 0.15 -32.10
N ALA A 9 22.76 -0.05 -33.00
CA ALA A 9 23.66 0.99 -33.46
C ALA A 9 23.02 1.89 -34.51
N GLY A 10 21.94 1.43 -35.16
CA GLY A 10 21.20 2.19 -36.17
C GLY A 10 20.04 3.05 -35.63
N LEU A 11 19.71 2.91 -34.32
CA LEU A 11 18.66 3.70 -33.66
C LEU A 11 19.28 4.75 -32.75
N ALA A 12 19.04 6.03 -33.05
CA ALA A 12 19.32 7.10 -32.10
C ALA A 12 18.39 7.00 -30.89
N ALA A 13 18.76 7.59 -29.76
CA ALA A 13 17.83 7.76 -28.64
C ALA A 13 16.57 8.48 -29.16
N ASP A 14 15.40 7.99 -28.76
CA ASP A 14 14.08 8.49 -29.16
C ASP A 14 13.76 8.35 -30.66
N ALA A 15 14.48 7.51 -31.40
CA ALA A 15 14.27 7.29 -32.84
C ALA A 15 12.91 6.61 -33.17
N VAL A 16 12.27 6.02 -32.19
CA VAL A 16 10.93 5.39 -32.32
C VAL A 16 10.02 6.01 -31.27
N ASP A 17 9.13 6.87 -31.70
CA ASP A 17 8.14 7.53 -30.86
C ASP A 17 6.70 7.07 -31.21
N ASN A 18 5.71 7.65 -30.56
CA ASN A 18 4.30 7.32 -30.78
C ASN A 18 3.75 7.72 -32.17
N THR A 19 4.53 8.45 -32.97
CA THR A 19 4.15 8.81 -34.35
C THR A 19 4.61 7.75 -35.35
N ILE A 20 5.60 6.93 -34.98
CA ILE A 20 6.18 5.88 -35.80
C ILE A 20 5.52 4.52 -35.53
N LEU A 21 5.06 4.29 -34.29
CA LEU A 21 4.36 3.07 -33.93
C LEU A 21 2.86 3.19 -34.27
N ASP A 22 2.34 2.22 -35.02
CA ASP A 22 0.90 2.06 -35.19
C ASP A 22 0.28 1.55 -33.87
N LEU A 23 -0.22 2.46 -33.03
CA LEU A 23 -0.78 2.15 -31.71
C LEU A 23 -2.08 1.32 -31.78
N THR A 24 -2.62 1.06 -32.96
CA THR A 24 -3.77 0.16 -33.14
C THR A 24 -3.36 -1.31 -33.31
N SER A 25 -2.08 -1.57 -33.52
CA SER A 25 -1.52 -2.91 -33.73
C SER A 25 -1.00 -3.51 -32.41
N ASN A 26 -1.07 -4.85 -32.31
CA ASN A 26 -0.48 -5.57 -31.19
C ASN A 26 1.03 -5.78 -31.43
N TYR A 27 1.84 -5.35 -30.49
CA TYR A 27 3.30 -5.55 -30.51
C TYR A 27 3.70 -6.61 -29.48
N ALA A 28 4.48 -7.60 -29.88
CA ALA A 28 5.08 -8.58 -28.99
C ALA A 28 6.50 -8.14 -28.61
N PHE A 29 6.71 -7.79 -27.36
CA PHE A 29 8.03 -7.48 -26.83
C PHE A 29 8.56 -8.72 -26.07
N THR A 30 9.71 -9.23 -26.49
CA THR A 30 10.37 -10.39 -25.86
C THR A 30 11.40 -10.03 -24.80
N GLY A 31 11.69 -8.73 -24.65
CA GLY A 31 12.63 -8.19 -23.67
C GLY A 31 11.93 -7.48 -22.51
N THR A 32 12.72 -6.94 -21.59
CA THR A 32 12.20 -6.10 -20.49
C THR A 32 11.72 -4.77 -21.04
N ILE A 33 10.46 -4.42 -20.78
CA ILE A 33 9.92 -3.10 -21.11
C ILE A 33 10.04 -2.25 -19.86
N THR A 34 10.94 -1.25 -19.90
CA THR A 34 11.12 -0.30 -18.79
C THR A 34 10.10 0.83 -18.96
N GLY A 35 9.37 1.17 -17.88
CA GLY A 35 8.38 2.26 -17.92
C GLY A 35 6.98 1.84 -18.39
N ALA A 36 6.73 0.60 -18.72
CA ALA A 36 5.42 0.11 -19.18
C ALA A 36 4.46 -0.26 -18.03
N GLY A 37 4.32 0.59 -17.02
CA GLY A 37 3.21 0.52 -16.06
C GLY A 37 3.09 -0.77 -15.24
N GLY A 38 4.20 -1.39 -14.87
CA GLY A 38 4.23 -2.56 -13.98
C GLY A 38 4.15 -2.19 -12.50
N TYR A 39 3.93 -3.19 -11.65
CA TYR A 39 4.11 -3.00 -10.19
C TYR A 39 5.59 -2.97 -9.84
N THR A 40 5.97 -2.00 -9.01
CA THR A 40 7.27 -1.97 -8.34
C THR A 40 7.10 -2.51 -6.94
N GLN A 41 7.91 -3.50 -6.58
CA GLN A 41 7.92 -4.08 -5.24
C GLN A 41 8.93 -3.34 -4.36
N GLY A 42 8.51 -2.93 -3.18
CA GLY A 42 9.39 -2.36 -2.16
C GLY A 42 10.27 -3.40 -1.47
N THR A 43 11.12 -2.94 -0.58
CA THR A 43 11.92 -3.83 0.26
C THR A 43 11.07 -4.34 1.42
N LYS A 44 10.99 -5.66 1.54
CA LYS A 44 10.29 -6.34 2.64
C LYS A 44 10.91 -5.99 4.00
N VAL A 45 10.08 -5.72 4.98
CA VAL A 45 10.46 -5.47 6.37
C VAL A 45 9.87 -6.56 7.26
N SER A 46 10.71 -7.17 8.11
CA SER A 46 10.30 -8.14 9.13
C SER A 46 10.43 -7.48 10.51
N PRO A 47 9.38 -6.81 11.00
CA PRO A 47 9.44 -6.13 12.27
C PRO A 47 9.48 -7.12 13.43
N THR A 48 10.53 -7.06 14.25
CA THR A 48 10.74 -7.94 15.42
C THR A 48 10.63 -7.17 16.74
N SER A 49 10.52 -5.87 16.68
CA SER A 49 10.41 -4.97 17.83
C SER A 49 9.97 -3.57 17.39
N GLY A 50 9.78 -2.67 18.35
CA GLY A 50 9.35 -1.31 18.05
C GLY A 50 7.86 -1.20 17.75
N THR A 51 7.42 -0.01 17.40
CA THR A 51 6.00 0.33 17.21
C THR A 51 5.67 0.78 15.80
N THR A 52 6.66 0.99 14.94
CA THR A 52 6.49 1.54 13.59
C THR A 52 7.29 0.78 12.55
N VAL A 53 6.74 0.72 11.34
CA VAL A 53 7.44 0.38 10.10
C VAL A 53 7.17 1.50 9.11
N ASP A 54 8.24 2.10 8.59
CA ASP A 54 8.17 3.23 7.67
C ASP A 54 8.69 2.80 6.29
N PHE A 55 7.91 3.11 5.27
CA PHE A 55 8.31 3.06 3.87
C PHE A 55 8.46 4.49 3.37
N THR A 56 9.67 4.87 2.98
CA THR A 56 10.01 6.22 2.52
C THR A 56 10.52 6.20 1.09
N GLY A 57 10.59 7.36 0.45
CA GLY A 57 11.07 7.46 -0.93
C GLY A 57 10.07 6.93 -1.96
N ILE A 58 8.78 6.97 -1.65
CA ILE A 58 7.72 6.63 -2.61
C ILE A 58 7.73 7.69 -3.71
N PRO A 59 7.82 7.29 -5.00
CA PRO A 59 7.81 8.23 -6.11
C PRO A 59 6.51 9.04 -6.18
N ASN A 60 6.60 10.30 -6.54
CA ASN A 60 5.45 11.22 -6.60
C ASN A 60 4.43 10.89 -7.70
N ASN A 61 4.77 10.07 -8.69
CA ASN A 61 3.87 9.66 -9.77
C ASN A 61 3.03 8.39 -9.45
N VAL A 62 3.16 7.84 -8.25
CA VAL A 62 2.44 6.63 -7.83
C VAL A 62 0.94 6.88 -7.81
N LYS A 63 0.17 5.92 -8.33
CA LYS A 63 -1.30 5.96 -8.40
C LYS A 63 -1.96 4.99 -7.43
N VAL A 64 -1.35 3.82 -7.25
CA VAL A 64 -1.87 2.77 -6.38
C VAL A 64 -0.72 2.19 -5.57
N ILE A 65 -0.97 1.99 -4.27
CA ILE A 65 -0.05 1.31 -3.36
C ILE A 65 -0.82 0.21 -2.65
N HIS A 66 -0.28 -0.98 -2.68
CA HIS A 66 -0.73 -2.09 -1.85
C HIS A 66 0.27 -2.32 -0.72
N ILE A 67 -0.22 -2.41 0.50
CA ILE A 67 0.56 -2.83 1.66
C ILE A 67 0.15 -4.27 1.93
N LEU A 68 1.12 -5.16 1.92
CA LEU A 68 0.94 -6.60 2.12
C LEU A 68 1.42 -6.97 3.51
N PHE A 69 0.58 -7.69 4.25
CA PHE A 69 0.88 -8.21 5.57
C PHE A 69 0.88 -9.74 5.52
N ASP A 70 1.95 -10.35 6.00
CA ASP A 70 2.06 -11.79 6.11
C ASP A 70 2.44 -12.18 7.54
N LEU A 71 1.48 -12.77 8.26
CA LEU A 71 1.64 -13.28 9.62
C LEU A 71 2.25 -12.28 10.63
N VAL A 72 1.97 -10.99 10.44
CA VAL A 72 2.49 -9.92 11.33
C VAL A 72 1.87 -10.04 12.70
N GLU A 73 2.70 -10.10 13.73
CA GLU A 73 2.29 -10.29 15.11
C GLU A 73 2.57 -9.07 15.98
N ARG A 74 1.73 -8.87 17.00
CA ARG A 74 1.79 -7.77 17.96
C ARG A 74 1.78 -8.30 19.38
N THR A 75 2.32 -7.50 20.31
CA THR A 75 2.35 -7.84 21.74
C THR A 75 1.07 -7.43 22.49
N SER A 76 0.15 -6.71 21.86
CA SER A 76 -1.08 -6.23 22.51
C SER A 76 -2.28 -6.21 21.56
N SER A 77 -3.49 -6.19 22.17
CA SER A 77 -4.76 -6.01 21.46
C SER A 77 -5.02 -4.54 21.16
N ALA A 78 -4.28 -3.98 20.22
CA ALA A 78 -4.42 -2.58 19.81
C ALA A 78 -4.72 -2.48 18.31
N TRP A 79 -5.29 -1.37 17.87
CA TRP A 79 -5.45 -1.09 16.44
C TRP A 79 -4.10 -0.98 15.75
N GLY A 80 -3.96 -1.64 14.62
CA GLY A 80 -2.96 -1.30 13.62
C GLY A 80 -3.45 -0.07 12.85
N ILE A 81 -2.55 0.84 12.57
CA ILE A 81 -2.84 2.14 11.97
C ILE A 81 -1.89 2.38 10.81
N ILE A 82 -2.45 2.78 9.66
CA ILE A 82 -1.67 3.24 8.51
C ILE A 82 -1.79 4.76 8.43
N GLN A 83 -0.66 5.44 8.34
CA GLN A 83 -0.55 6.88 8.17
C GLN A 83 0.17 7.21 6.88
N LEU A 84 -0.32 8.21 6.17
CA LEU A 84 0.34 8.77 4.98
C LEU A 84 1.23 9.92 5.41
N GLY A 85 2.24 10.21 4.62
CA GLY A 85 3.11 11.35 4.83
C GLY A 85 3.60 11.95 3.53
N ASP A 86 3.88 13.22 3.59
CA ASP A 86 4.48 14.02 2.52
C ASP A 86 5.87 14.54 2.93
N SER A 87 6.39 15.54 2.24
CA SER A 87 7.67 16.17 2.57
C SER A 87 7.69 16.86 3.93
N GLY A 88 6.53 17.18 4.51
CA GLY A 88 6.37 17.78 5.84
C GLY A 88 6.39 16.75 6.97
N GLY A 89 6.30 15.45 6.67
CA GLY A 89 6.29 14.37 7.64
C GLY A 89 5.03 13.50 7.56
N PHE A 90 4.82 12.68 8.59
CA PHE A 90 3.64 11.84 8.69
C PHE A 90 2.44 12.62 9.22
N GLU A 91 1.32 12.47 8.53
CA GLU A 91 0.03 12.97 8.99
C GLU A 91 -0.53 12.06 10.08
N THR A 92 -0.65 12.59 11.27
CA THR A 92 -1.12 11.85 12.46
C THR A 92 -2.53 12.21 12.88
N THR A 93 -3.20 13.13 12.17
CA THR A 93 -4.56 13.59 12.44
C THR A 93 -5.32 13.88 11.15
N GLY A 94 -6.60 14.18 11.23
CA GLY A 94 -7.41 14.61 10.08
C GLY A 94 -7.86 13.48 9.14
N TYR A 95 -7.85 12.25 9.60
CA TYR A 95 -8.45 11.12 8.90
C TYR A 95 -9.92 10.98 9.28
N THR A 96 -10.74 10.54 8.34
CA THR A 96 -12.12 10.14 8.58
C THR A 96 -12.26 8.67 8.26
N SER A 97 -12.14 7.81 9.25
CA SER A 97 -12.09 6.36 9.04
C SER A 97 -13.32 5.64 9.58
N SER A 98 -13.69 4.56 8.90
CA SER A 98 -14.62 3.56 9.40
C SER A 98 -13.98 2.19 9.40
N VAL A 99 -14.29 1.37 10.40
CA VAL A 99 -13.76 0.01 10.51
C VAL A 99 -14.87 -0.94 10.93
N GLY A 100 -14.94 -2.09 10.27
CA GLY A 100 -15.81 -3.19 10.62
C GLY A 100 -15.00 -4.40 11.09
N TYR A 101 -15.43 -5.02 12.17
CA TYR A 101 -14.83 -6.24 12.71
C TYR A 101 -15.91 -7.13 13.34
N PRO A 102 -15.75 -8.45 13.37
CA PRO A 102 -16.69 -9.31 14.05
C PRO A 102 -16.59 -9.10 15.55
N GLY A 103 -17.76 -8.89 16.18
CA GLY A 103 -17.92 -8.87 17.62
C GLY A 103 -18.17 -10.27 18.20
N THR A 104 -18.31 -10.37 19.52
CA THR A 104 -18.68 -11.61 20.18
C THR A 104 -20.10 -12.02 19.77
N GLY A 105 -20.33 -13.31 19.54
CA GLY A 105 -21.65 -13.87 19.22
C GLY A 105 -22.10 -13.71 17.77
N ASN A 106 -21.17 -13.71 16.82
CA ASN A 106 -21.44 -13.56 15.36
C ASN A 106 -22.10 -12.24 14.97
N THR A 107 -22.03 -11.22 15.82
CA THR A 107 -22.48 -9.87 15.51
C THR A 107 -21.36 -9.09 14.84
N TYR A 108 -21.70 -8.37 13.79
CA TYR A 108 -20.76 -7.46 13.12
C TYR A 108 -20.79 -6.11 13.85
N THR A 109 -19.65 -5.66 14.35
CA THR A 109 -19.54 -4.34 14.97
C THR A 109 -18.90 -3.39 13.97
N ALA A 110 -19.68 -2.39 13.54
CA ALA A 110 -19.12 -1.26 12.81
C ALA A 110 -18.77 -0.17 13.83
N ASN A 111 -17.51 0.19 13.90
CA ASN A 111 -17.11 1.37 14.66
C ASN A 111 -16.91 2.53 13.69
N ALA A 112 -17.93 3.39 13.61
CA ALA A 112 -17.90 4.65 12.88
C ALA A 112 -17.28 5.77 13.74
N ALA A 113 -16.39 5.45 14.67
CA ALA A 113 -15.64 6.46 15.36
C ALA A 113 -14.80 7.20 14.32
N ALA A 114 -14.99 8.50 14.23
CA ALA A 114 -14.10 9.42 13.52
C ALA A 114 -12.70 9.31 14.14
N ASP A 115 -11.99 8.27 13.80
CA ASP A 115 -10.64 8.08 14.26
C ASP A 115 -9.73 8.89 13.35
N THR A 116 -9.23 9.96 13.90
CA THR A 116 -8.53 10.98 13.13
C THR A 116 -7.06 10.70 12.92
N ASN A 117 -6.54 9.56 13.41
CA ASN A 117 -5.09 9.31 13.46
C ASN A 117 -4.55 8.37 12.38
N GLY A 118 -5.40 7.88 11.48
CA GLY A 118 -5.00 7.03 10.35
C GLY A 118 -6.05 5.99 9.98
N LEU A 119 -5.75 5.16 8.97
CA LEU A 119 -6.55 3.98 8.63
C LEU A 119 -6.32 2.90 9.67
N LYS A 120 -7.34 2.58 10.45
CA LYS A 120 -7.33 1.40 11.31
C LYS A 120 -7.57 0.15 10.49
N PHE A 121 -6.77 -0.89 10.64
CA PHE A 121 -6.86 -2.04 9.75
C PHE A 121 -6.90 -3.40 10.45
N TRP A 122 -6.47 -3.55 11.67
CA TRP A 122 -6.72 -4.76 12.45
C TRP A 122 -7.05 -4.42 13.90
N TYR A 123 -7.88 -5.24 14.48
CA TYR A 123 -8.24 -5.21 15.90
C TYR A 123 -8.29 -6.65 16.38
N TYR A 124 -8.01 -6.89 17.61
CA TYR A 124 -8.07 -8.18 18.30
C TYR A 124 -6.73 -8.92 18.48
N GLY A 125 -6.40 -9.13 19.76
CA GLY A 125 -5.44 -10.09 20.27
C GLY A 125 -3.96 -9.83 19.90
N ALA A 126 -3.10 -10.43 20.67
CA ALA A 126 -1.72 -10.66 20.30
C ALA A 126 -1.70 -11.85 19.32
N THR A 127 -2.14 -11.63 18.08
CA THR A 127 -2.31 -12.67 17.06
C THR A 127 -1.62 -12.27 15.78
N LYS A 128 -1.35 -13.27 14.95
CA LYS A 128 -0.78 -13.07 13.62
C LYS A 128 -1.86 -12.58 12.65
N HIS A 129 -1.53 -11.59 11.86
CA HIS A 129 -2.44 -11.01 10.89
C HIS A 129 -1.83 -11.07 9.49
N SER A 130 -2.65 -11.49 8.54
CA SER A 130 -2.33 -11.43 7.11
C SER A 130 -3.41 -10.66 6.37
N GLY A 131 -3.05 -9.99 5.29
CA GLY A 131 -4.00 -9.23 4.51
C GLY A 131 -3.37 -8.17 3.63
N ILE A 132 -4.23 -7.28 3.16
CA ILE A 132 -3.86 -6.20 2.25
C ILE A 132 -4.54 -4.90 2.66
N ALA A 133 -3.81 -3.81 2.57
CA ALA A 133 -4.38 -2.47 2.48
C ALA A 133 -4.06 -1.87 1.11
N THR A 134 -5.05 -1.23 0.50
CA THR A 134 -4.91 -0.57 -0.79
C THR A 134 -5.10 0.92 -0.60
N ILE A 135 -4.17 1.70 -1.13
CA ILE A 135 -4.14 3.16 -1.10
C ILE A 135 -4.16 3.63 -2.55
N MET A 136 -5.18 4.38 -2.91
CA MET A 136 -5.38 4.85 -4.28
C MET A 136 -5.45 6.37 -4.31
N ARG A 137 -4.74 6.97 -5.27
CA ARG A 137 -4.84 8.39 -5.55
C ARG A 137 -6.20 8.71 -6.16
N PHE A 138 -6.92 9.65 -5.57
CA PHE A 138 -8.25 10.03 -6.03
C PHE A 138 -8.18 11.10 -7.11
N SER A 139 -7.27 12.06 -6.97
CA SER A 139 -7.20 13.23 -7.85
C SER A 139 -5.86 13.31 -8.60
N THR A 140 -5.82 14.14 -9.62
CA THR A 140 -4.62 14.37 -10.43
C THR A 140 -3.55 15.22 -9.72
N ASP A 141 -3.94 15.97 -8.69
CA ASP A 141 -3.04 16.83 -7.90
C ASP A 141 -2.19 16.07 -6.88
N GLN A 142 -2.34 14.75 -6.81
CA GLN A 142 -1.53 13.82 -6.00
C GLN A 142 -1.67 13.98 -4.48
N THR A 143 -2.58 14.82 -4.01
CA THR A 143 -2.74 15.10 -2.59
C THR A 143 -3.86 14.31 -1.95
N GLN A 144 -4.90 13.95 -2.70
CA GLN A 144 -6.08 13.27 -2.18
C GLN A 144 -6.00 11.73 -2.38
N TRP A 145 -6.17 11.00 -1.28
CA TRP A 145 -6.01 9.56 -1.22
C TRP A 145 -7.20 8.88 -0.56
N ILE A 146 -7.59 7.75 -1.12
CA ILE A 146 -8.58 6.83 -0.55
C ILE A 146 -7.85 5.56 -0.17
N MET A 147 -8.12 5.07 1.04
CA MET A 147 -7.51 3.85 1.55
C MET A 147 -8.60 2.86 1.99
N SER A 148 -8.34 1.59 1.76
CA SER A 148 -9.16 0.49 2.28
C SER A 148 -8.27 -0.66 2.72
N SER A 149 -8.75 -1.47 3.67
CA SER A 149 -8.03 -2.66 4.09
C SER A 149 -8.94 -3.86 4.25
N ARG A 150 -8.36 -5.03 4.08
CA ARG A 150 -8.94 -6.32 4.42
C ARG A 150 -7.87 -7.20 5.02
N CYS A 151 -8.01 -7.51 6.31
CA CYS A 151 -7.05 -8.32 7.06
C CYS A 151 -7.77 -9.46 7.77
N HIS A 152 -7.06 -10.58 7.89
CA HIS A 152 -7.49 -11.79 8.58
C HIS A 152 -6.59 -12.00 9.80
N ALA A 153 -7.19 -12.33 10.95
CA ALA A 153 -6.47 -12.74 12.14
C ALA A 153 -6.36 -14.27 12.14
N ALA A 154 -5.14 -14.78 12.13
CA ALA A 154 -4.83 -16.21 12.15
C ALA A 154 -4.75 -16.71 13.61
N ASP A 155 -5.85 -16.65 14.33
CA ASP A 155 -6.01 -17.24 15.64
C ASP A 155 -7.12 -18.30 15.63
N SER A 156 -7.44 -18.85 16.80
CA SER A 156 -8.52 -19.83 16.96
C SER A 156 -9.91 -19.31 16.60
N GLN A 157 -10.06 -18.01 16.38
CA GLN A 157 -11.33 -17.33 16.10
C GLN A 157 -11.50 -16.91 14.64
N SER A 158 -10.43 -16.86 13.86
CA SER A 158 -10.43 -16.55 12.40
C SER A 158 -11.23 -15.32 12.00
N TYR A 159 -10.93 -14.17 12.58
CA TYR A 159 -11.62 -12.90 12.29
C TYR A 159 -11.12 -12.23 11.01
N SER A 160 -12.02 -11.57 10.29
CA SER A 160 -11.69 -10.63 9.21
C SER A 160 -12.09 -9.21 9.58
N CYS A 161 -11.18 -8.27 9.42
CA CYS A 161 -11.43 -6.84 9.58
C CYS A 161 -11.39 -6.15 8.22
N TYR A 162 -12.24 -5.14 8.02
CA TYR A 162 -12.18 -4.27 6.86
C TYR A 162 -12.37 -2.82 7.28
N SER A 163 -11.76 -1.91 6.55
CA SER A 163 -11.85 -0.48 6.83
C SER A 163 -11.75 0.35 5.57
N ALA A 164 -12.22 1.58 5.66
CA ALA A 164 -12.06 2.59 4.64
C ALA A 164 -11.80 3.95 5.28
N VAL A 165 -11.01 4.78 4.59
CA VAL A 165 -10.69 6.14 5.02
C VAL A 165 -10.30 6.99 3.81
N GLU A 166 -10.50 8.28 3.94
CA GLU A 166 -9.97 9.29 3.03
C GLU A 166 -8.98 10.21 3.74
N ARG A 167 -8.03 10.74 2.99
CA ARG A 167 -7.05 11.72 3.50
C ARG A 167 -6.59 12.63 2.36
N THR A 168 -6.55 13.93 2.64
CA THR A 168 -5.88 14.93 1.80
C THR A 168 -4.59 15.35 2.48
N LEU A 169 -3.47 15.23 1.77
CA LEU A 169 -2.14 15.68 2.19
C LEU A 169 -1.92 17.14 1.77
N SER A 170 -0.93 17.79 2.36
CA SER A 170 -0.51 19.15 1.99
C SER A 170 0.41 19.19 0.76
N ALA A 171 1.05 18.07 0.44
CA ALA A 171 1.93 17.87 -0.72
C ALA A 171 1.86 16.42 -1.23
N ASP A 172 2.65 16.08 -2.23
CA ASP A 172 2.73 14.73 -2.80
C ASP A 172 3.11 13.70 -1.72
N LEU A 173 2.45 12.54 -1.78
CA LEU A 173 2.77 11.42 -0.90
C LEU A 173 4.18 10.91 -1.19
N THR A 174 5.01 10.85 -0.17
CA THR A 174 6.40 10.36 -0.24
C THR A 174 6.70 9.24 0.74
N GLN A 175 5.82 9.01 1.71
CA GLN A 175 6.07 8.04 2.76
C GLN A 175 4.78 7.48 3.36
N ILE A 176 4.88 6.26 3.89
CA ILE A 176 3.79 5.53 4.57
C ILE A 176 4.36 4.96 5.86
N ARG A 177 3.63 5.13 6.95
CA ARG A 177 3.91 4.52 8.25
C ARG A 177 2.84 3.50 8.60
N ILE A 178 3.27 2.35 9.03
CA ILE A 178 2.44 1.36 9.71
C ILE A 178 2.81 1.41 11.19
N THR A 179 1.84 1.71 12.04
CA THR A 179 2.04 1.87 13.48
C THR A 179 0.92 1.18 14.26
N MET A 180 0.95 1.30 15.57
CA MET A 180 -0.04 0.74 16.48
C MET A 180 -0.50 1.76 17.50
N ALA A 181 -1.76 1.66 17.92
CA ALA A 181 -2.32 2.50 18.98
C ALA A 181 -1.65 2.24 20.34
N SER A 182 -1.18 1.02 20.58
CA SER A 182 -0.36 0.64 21.74
C SER A 182 0.34 -0.71 21.49
N GLY A 183 1.31 -1.04 22.35
CA GLY A 183 2.11 -2.27 22.20
C GLY A 183 3.25 -2.12 21.19
N ALA A 184 3.81 -3.25 20.79
CA ALA A 184 4.94 -3.33 19.85
C ALA A 184 4.75 -4.50 18.89
N TYR A 185 5.56 -4.56 17.84
CA TYR A 185 5.71 -5.76 17.03
C TYR A 185 6.33 -6.89 17.86
N SER A 186 5.86 -8.10 17.63
CA SER A 186 6.38 -9.29 18.32
C SER A 186 7.65 -9.79 17.66
N SER A 187 8.54 -10.35 18.47
CA SER A 187 9.77 -10.99 17.98
C SER A 187 9.54 -12.26 17.15
N THR A 188 8.32 -12.80 17.17
CA THR A 188 7.93 -14.00 16.42
C THR A 188 7.48 -13.71 15.00
N GLY A 189 7.51 -12.42 14.60
CA GLY A 189 7.67 -12.02 13.24
C GLY A 189 6.47 -11.74 12.39
N GLY A 190 6.54 -12.21 11.19
CA GLY A 190 5.76 -11.81 10.04
C GLY A 190 6.47 -10.73 9.23
N ASP A 191 5.91 -10.46 8.07
CA ASP A 191 6.53 -9.57 7.08
C ASP A 191 5.54 -8.50 6.62
N ILE A 192 6.06 -7.32 6.32
CA ILE A 192 5.31 -6.23 5.69
C ILE A 192 6.07 -5.80 4.42
N ASN A 193 5.35 -5.65 3.33
CA ASN A 193 5.90 -5.10 2.10
C ASN A 193 4.93 -4.16 1.43
N ILE A 194 5.44 -3.32 0.53
CA ILE A 194 4.63 -2.48 -0.35
C ILE A 194 4.83 -2.86 -1.81
N LEU A 195 3.79 -2.66 -2.58
CA LEU A 195 3.75 -2.85 -4.02
C LEU A 195 3.03 -1.65 -4.63
N TYR A 196 3.60 -0.96 -5.58
CA TYR A 196 2.99 0.25 -6.13
C TYR A 196 3.12 0.36 -7.65
N THR A 197 2.19 1.11 -8.26
CA THR A 197 2.20 1.47 -9.68
C THR A 197 2.33 2.98 -9.85
N SER A 198 3.00 3.42 -10.86
CA SER A 198 3.11 4.82 -11.30
C SER A 198 2.40 5.04 -12.64
#